data_3afed96e18fcf93ccba89a0f01f60961
#
_entry.id   3afed96e18fcf93ccba89a0f01f60961
#
_cell.length_a   1.000
_cell.length_b   1.000
_cell.length_c   1.000
_cell.angle_alpha   90.00
_cell.angle_beta   90.00
_cell.angle_gamma   90.00
#
_symmetry.space_group_name_H-M   'P 1'
#
loop_
_entity.id
_entity.type
_entity.pdbx_description
1 polymer ?
#
loop_
_entity_poly.entity_id
_entity_poly.type
_entity_poly.pdbx_seq_one_letter_code
_entity_poly.pdbx_strand_id
1 'polypeptide(L)'
;DGHSGSDSNFTSIEDNAQRIIKFVDEHYNGKVLLIGGLSLGGQVLLEILSQRKDICEYALIESVLTIPSKFTYSMIKPAFGSCYGLIKLKWFSKLQFKSLRIKRELFDDYYKDTCYITKENMISFLQANSMYSLKDSIIESNSKIHIFIGEKENRLIKKSSKIIYSKIKYSTLKVIPKLHHGEFSINNADEYANTILEIIKC
;
A
#
# COMPACT_ATOMS: atom_id res chain seq x y z
N ASP A 1 -6.94 -6.65 6.78
CA ASP A 1 -7.41 -6.69 8.17
C ASP A 1 -7.31 -5.30 8.81
N GLY A 2 -8.12 -5.07 9.85
CA GLY A 2 -8.10 -3.81 10.63
C GLY A 2 -8.63 -2.57 9.94
N HIS A 3 -9.15 -2.69 8.72
CA HIS A 3 -9.76 -1.63 7.94
C HIS A 3 -11.25 -1.88 7.77
N SER A 4 -11.97 -0.91 7.20
CA SER A 4 -13.40 -1.01 6.95
C SER A 4 -13.77 -2.29 6.21
N GLY A 5 -14.84 -2.94 6.64
CA GLY A 5 -15.34 -4.19 6.07
C GLY A 5 -14.58 -5.46 6.48
N SER A 6 -13.57 -5.37 7.34
CA SER A 6 -12.88 -6.54 7.89
C SER A 6 -13.30 -6.79 9.35
N ASP A 7 -13.71 -8.02 9.65
CA ASP A 7 -13.98 -8.47 11.03
C ASP A 7 -12.70 -8.87 11.80
N SER A 8 -11.55 -8.85 11.12
CA SER A 8 -10.25 -9.23 11.70
C SER A 8 -9.40 -8.01 12.04
N ASN A 9 -8.76 -8.03 13.20
CA ASN A 9 -7.78 -7.01 13.57
C ASN A 9 -6.51 -7.12 12.72
N PHE A 10 -5.88 -5.98 12.49
CA PHE A 10 -4.55 -5.94 11.87
C PHE A 10 -3.51 -6.48 12.86
N THR A 11 -2.78 -7.49 12.45
CA THR A 11 -1.71 -8.12 13.25
C THR A 11 -0.33 -7.69 12.76
N SER A 12 0.03 -8.04 11.53
CA SER A 12 1.28 -7.67 10.90
C SER A 12 1.13 -7.65 9.36
N ILE A 13 2.12 -7.09 8.66
CA ILE A 13 2.19 -7.15 7.20
C ILE A 13 2.37 -8.59 6.75
N GLU A 14 3.20 -9.36 7.46
CA GLU A 14 3.48 -10.76 7.20
C GLU A 14 2.21 -11.63 7.30
N ASP A 15 1.41 -11.47 8.36
CA ASP A 15 0.17 -12.22 8.54
C ASP A 15 -0.88 -11.87 7.48
N ASN A 16 -1.00 -10.58 7.13
CA ASN A 16 -1.89 -10.16 6.07
C ASN A 16 -1.46 -10.76 4.71
N ALA A 17 -0.15 -10.81 4.44
CA ALA A 17 0.38 -11.46 3.24
C ALA A 17 0.02 -12.96 3.22
N GLN A 18 0.20 -13.67 4.33
CA GLN A 18 -0.15 -15.10 4.43
C GLN A 18 -1.65 -15.35 4.21
N ARG A 19 -2.53 -14.50 4.77
CA ARG A 19 -3.97 -14.62 4.55
C ARG A 19 -4.36 -14.42 3.09
N ILE A 20 -3.73 -13.47 2.40
CA ILE A 20 -3.98 -13.25 0.96
C ILE A 20 -3.44 -14.43 0.15
N ILE A 21 -2.24 -14.96 0.46
CA ILE A 21 -1.70 -16.15 -0.18
C ILE A 21 -2.67 -17.32 -0.01
N LYS A 22 -3.14 -17.59 1.20
CA LYS A 22 -4.11 -18.64 1.49
C LYS A 22 -5.41 -18.44 0.69
N PHE A 23 -5.93 -17.21 0.62
CA PHE A 23 -7.12 -16.89 -0.17
C PHE A 23 -6.91 -17.20 -1.67
N VAL A 24 -5.74 -16.87 -2.21
CA VAL A 24 -5.40 -17.16 -3.61
C VAL A 24 -5.27 -18.68 -3.81
N ASP A 25 -4.69 -19.41 -2.86
CA ASP A 25 -4.60 -20.88 -2.93
C ASP A 25 -5.98 -21.55 -2.93
N GLU A 26 -6.88 -21.08 -2.07
CA GLU A 26 -8.21 -21.68 -1.91
C GLU A 26 -9.18 -21.34 -3.05
N HIS A 27 -9.07 -20.16 -3.68
CA HIS A 27 -10.06 -19.66 -4.63
C HIS A 27 -9.56 -19.55 -6.08
N TYR A 28 -8.24 -19.54 -6.29
CA TYR A 28 -7.62 -19.27 -7.61
C TYR A 28 -6.54 -20.29 -7.99
N ASN A 29 -6.55 -21.48 -7.40
CA ASN A 29 -5.56 -22.53 -7.67
C ASN A 29 -4.10 -22.05 -7.47
N GLY A 30 -3.88 -21.20 -6.48
CA GLY A 30 -2.55 -20.74 -6.06
C GLY A 30 -1.93 -19.64 -6.92
N LYS A 31 -2.60 -19.16 -7.97
CA LYS A 31 -2.06 -18.13 -8.86
C LYS A 31 -3.14 -17.22 -9.43
N VAL A 32 -2.82 -15.93 -9.55
CA VAL A 32 -3.67 -14.94 -10.23
C VAL A 32 -2.89 -14.22 -11.33
N LEU A 33 -3.59 -13.56 -12.24
CA LEU A 33 -2.94 -12.80 -13.32
C LEU A 33 -2.18 -11.59 -12.77
N LEU A 34 -2.82 -10.81 -11.88
CA LEU A 34 -2.29 -9.54 -11.42
C LEU A 34 -2.69 -9.28 -9.96
N ILE A 35 -1.75 -8.72 -9.19
CA ILE A 35 -2.01 -8.15 -7.86
C ILE A 35 -1.50 -6.71 -7.83
N GLY A 36 -2.33 -5.78 -7.39
CA GLY A 36 -1.96 -4.37 -7.18
C GLY A 36 -1.96 -3.97 -5.71
N GLY A 37 -1.04 -3.09 -5.33
CA GLY A 37 -0.97 -2.55 -3.97
C GLY A 37 -0.47 -1.11 -3.91
N LEU A 38 -1.22 -0.26 -3.20
CA LEU A 38 -0.87 1.14 -2.91
C LEU A 38 -0.37 1.27 -1.47
N SER A 39 0.74 1.98 -1.26
CA SER A 39 1.25 2.35 0.06
C SER A 39 1.41 1.13 0.99
N LEU A 40 0.64 1.02 2.09
CA LEU A 40 0.61 -0.17 2.96
C LEU A 40 0.22 -1.45 2.18
N GLY A 41 -0.76 -1.36 1.27
CA GLY A 41 -1.12 -2.47 0.39
C GLY A 41 0.03 -2.92 -0.51
N GLY A 42 0.88 -1.99 -0.93
CA GLY A 42 2.10 -2.31 -1.68
C GLY A 42 3.17 -2.97 -0.81
N GLN A 43 3.27 -2.64 0.50
CA GLN A 43 4.14 -3.38 1.43
C GLN A 43 3.66 -4.82 1.63
N VAL A 44 2.34 -5.02 1.78
CA VAL A 44 1.73 -6.35 1.84
C VAL A 44 2.01 -7.12 0.55
N LEU A 45 1.90 -6.49 -0.62
CA LEU A 45 2.23 -7.13 -1.90
C LEU A 45 3.72 -7.52 -1.99
N LEU A 46 4.64 -6.65 -1.57
CA LEU A 46 6.07 -6.97 -1.52
C LEU A 46 6.34 -8.16 -0.58
N GLU A 47 5.63 -8.24 0.53
CA GLU A 47 5.73 -9.35 1.46
C GLU A 47 5.17 -10.65 0.85
N ILE A 48 4.03 -10.60 0.15
CA ILE A 48 3.46 -11.73 -0.61
C ILE A 48 4.49 -12.27 -1.61
N LEU A 49 5.08 -11.40 -2.42
CA LEU A 49 6.08 -11.78 -3.43
C LEU A 49 7.36 -12.35 -2.81
N SER A 50 7.70 -11.94 -1.59
CA SER A 50 8.84 -12.46 -0.84
C SER A 50 8.60 -13.84 -0.23
N GLN A 51 7.33 -14.18 0.07
CA GLN A 51 6.91 -15.47 0.62
C GLN A 51 6.50 -16.47 -0.47
N ARG A 52 5.97 -16.00 -1.60
CA ARG A 52 5.47 -16.83 -2.70
C ARG A 52 5.89 -16.27 -4.05
N LYS A 53 6.91 -16.85 -4.66
CA LYS A 53 7.60 -16.34 -5.86
C LYS A 53 6.78 -16.34 -7.15
N ASP A 54 5.72 -17.13 -7.24
CA ASP A 54 4.94 -17.40 -8.46
C ASP A 54 3.44 -17.12 -8.31
N ILE A 55 3.03 -16.36 -7.29
CA ILE A 55 1.62 -16.10 -6.96
C ILE A 55 0.87 -15.29 -8.02
N CYS A 56 1.57 -14.43 -8.76
CA CYS A 56 0.97 -13.67 -9.86
C CYS A 56 1.95 -13.50 -11.01
N GLU A 57 1.42 -13.22 -12.21
CA GLU A 57 2.26 -12.89 -13.37
C GLU A 57 2.72 -11.45 -13.31
N TYR A 58 1.83 -10.51 -12.94
CA TYR A 58 2.10 -9.09 -12.84
C TYR A 58 1.87 -8.59 -11.42
N ALA A 59 2.78 -7.77 -10.92
CA ALA A 59 2.63 -7.07 -9.64
C ALA A 59 2.74 -5.56 -9.85
N LEU A 60 1.75 -4.80 -9.38
CA LEU A 60 1.69 -3.34 -9.50
C LEU A 60 1.87 -2.72 -8.12
N ILE A 61 2.94 -1.96 -7.95
CA ILE A 61 3.32 -1.36 -6.68
C ILE A 61 3.27 0.15 -6.82
N GLU A 62 2.44 0.82 -6.04
CA GLU A 62 2.36 2.28 -6.04
C GLU A 62 2.76 2.89 -4.70
N SER A 63 3.69 3.84 -4.74
CA SER A 63 4.01 4.75 -3.62
C SER A 63 4.39 4.05 -2.32
N VAL A 64 5.29 3.07 -2.36
CA VAL A 64 5.63 2.21 -1.21
C VAL A 64 6.85 2.69 -0.45
N LEU A 65 6.77 2.65 0.89
CA LEU A 65 7.89 2.90 1.80
C LEU A 65 8.55 1.56 2.20
N THR A 66 9.87 1.45 2.00
CA THR A 66 10.66 0.26 2.40
C THR A 66 11.87 0.62 3.26
N ILE A 67 11.91 1.84 3.77
CA ILE A 67 12.98 2.33 4.64
C ILE A 67 12.41 2.49 6.04
N PRO A 68 12.78 1.62 7.00
CA PRO A 68 12.24 1.66 8.35
C PRO A 68 12.68 2.92 9.10
N SER A 69 11.79 3.44 9.95
CA SER A 69 12.00 4.61 10.80
C SER A 69 11.59 4.35 12.25
N LYS A 70 12.56 4.04 13.11
CA LYS A 70 12.34 3.87 14.54
C LYS A 70 11.76 5.12 15.20
N PHE A 71 12.15 6.30 14.74
CA PHE A 71 11.62 7.56 15.23
C PHE A 71 10.12 7.68 14.93
N THR A 72 9.71 7.46 13.68
CA THR A 72 8.29 7.46 13.28
C THR A 72 7.50 6.43 14.10
N TYR A 73 8.01 5.20 14.21
CA TYR A 73 7.40 4.15 15.02
C TYR A 73 7.11 4.58 16.45
N SER A 74 8.11 5.16 17.14
CA SER A 74 7.97 5.58 18.54
C SER A 74 6.97 6.72 18.73
N MET A 75 6.81 7.58 17.72
CA MET A 75 5.89 8.73 17.77
C MET A 75 4.43 8.38 17.46
N ILE A 76 4.16 7.26 16.78
CA ILE A 76 2.79 6.89 16.37
C ILE A 76 1.89 6.68 17.60
N LYS A 77 2.31 5.88 18.57
CA LYS A 77 1.49 5.57 19.76
C LYS A 77 1.14 6.81 20.60
N PRO A 78 2.05 7.70 20.97
CA PRO A 78 1.70 8.92 21.69
C PRO A 78 0.86 9.89 20.84
N ALA A 79 1.16 10.06 19.54
CA ALA A 79 0.42 10.96 18.68
C ALA A 79 -1.03 10.50 18.47
N PHE A 80 -1.24 9.26 18.03
CA PHE A 80 -2.59 8.73 17.79
C PHE A 80 -3.28 8.26 19.07
N GLY A 81 -2.54 7.96 20.12
CA GLY A 81 -3.06 7.64 21.44
C GLY A 81 -3.91 8.74 22.03
N SER A 82 -3.48 9.99 21.87
CA SER A 82 -4.16 11.18 22.39
C SER A 82 -5.16 11.81 21.39
N CYS A 83 -4.88 11.74 20.09
CA CYS A 83 -5.65 12.46 19.05
C CYS A 83 -6.62 11.57 18.27
N TYR A 84 -6.71 10.26 18.57
CA TYR A 84 -7.57 9.33 17.84
C TYR A 84 -9.03 9.78 17.72
N GLY A 85 -9.62 10.31 18.81
CA GLY A 85 -10.99 10.79 18.78
C GLY A 85 -11.28 11.90 17.76
N LEU A 86 -10.24 12.66 17.37
CA LEU A 86 -10.38 13.75 16.41
C LEU A 86 -10.70 13.25 15.00
N ILE A 87 -10.21 12.08 14.60
CA ILE A 87 -10.46 11.53 13.26
C ILE A 87 -11.95 11.24 13.02
N LYS A 88 -12.72 11.01 14.08
CA LYS A 88 -14.18 10.80 14.04
C LYS A 88 -14.97 12.10 13.97
N LEU A 89 -14.31 13.25 14.12
CA LEU A 89 -14.94 14.56 13.94
C LEU A 89 -14.90 14.96 12.47
N LYS A 90 -16.08 15.15 11.87
CA LYS A 90 -16.22 15.41 10.42
C LYS A 90 -15.37 16.58 9.92
N TRP A 91 -15.23 17.65 10.70
CA TRP A 91 -14.39 18.80 10.34
C TRP A 91 -12.89 18.45 10.29
N PHE A 92 -12.41 17.66 11.27
CA PHE A 92 -11.00 17.22 11.31
C PHE A 92 -10.71 16.22 10.18
N SER A 93 -11.62 15.27 9.97
CA SER A 93 -11.55 14.31 8.88
C SER A 93 -11.51 15.01 7.51
N LYS A 94 -12.29 16.10 7.31
CA LYS A 94 -12.19 16.93 6.08
C LYS A 94 -10.81 17.55 5.90
N LEU A 95 -10.18 18.00 6.99
CA LEU A 95 -8.84 18.57 6.93
C LEU A 95 -7.79 17.52 6.54
N GLN A 96 -7.86 16.33 7.14
CA GLN A 96 -7.01 15.20 6.77
C GLN A 96 -7.23 14.78 5.31
N PHE A 97 -8.47 14.59 4.90
CA PHE A 97 -8.84 14.22 3.54
C PHE A 97 -8.28 15.21 2.51
N LYS A 98 -8.37 16.51 2.77
CA LYS A 98 -7.77 17.55 1.93
C LYS A 98 -6.25 17.37 1.80
N SER A 99 -5.57 16.94 2.86
CA SER A 99 -4.11 16.72 2.82
C SER A 99 -3.73 15.49 1.99
N LEU A 100 -4.62 14.50 1.86
CA LEU A 100 -4.45 13.32 1.03
C LEU A 100 -4.64 13.61 -0.47
N ARG A 101 -5.19 14.79 -0.83
CA ARG A 101 -5.43 15.20 -2.21
C ARG A 101 -6.34 14.28 -3.01
N ILE A 102 -7.19 13.53 -2.34
CA ILE A 102 -8.19 12.64 -2.93
C ILE A 102 -9.36 13.47 -3.47
N LYS A 103 -9.97 13.04 -4.58
CA LYS A 103 -11.14 13.68 -5.18
C LYS A 103 -12.26 13.86 -4.17
N ARG A 104 -12.87 15.06 -4.17
CA ARG A 104 -13.82 15.49 -3.16
C ARG A 104 -15.05 14.59 -3.04
N GLU A 105 -15.49 14.01 -4.13
CA GLU A 105 -16.61 13.07 -4.18
C GLU A 105 -16.41 11.81 -3.34
N LEU A 106 -15.18 11.42 -3.05
CA LEU A 106 -14.84 10.24 -2.23
C LEU A 106 -14.79 10.54 -0.73
N PHE A 107 -15.14 11.77 -0.30
CA PHE A 107 -15.03 12.15 1.12
C PHE A 107 -15.96 11.36 2.04
N ASP A 108 -17.20 11.13 1.63
CA ASP A 108 -18.18 10.48 2.52
C ASP A 108 -17.82 8.99 2.71
N ASP A 109 -17.34 8.31 1.69
CA ASP A 109 -16.81 6.94 1.80
C ASP A 109 -15.55 6.90 2.68
N TYR A 110 -14.58 7.79 2.43
CA TYR A 110 -13.39 7.93 3.27
C TYR A 110 -13.74 8.15 4.74
N TYR A 111 -14.69 9.07 5.03
CA TYR A 111 -15.10 9.38 6.39
C TYR A 111 -15.77 8.20 7.08
N LYS A 112 -16.68 7.53 6.37
CA LYS A 112 -17.34 6.32 6.83
C LYS A 112 -16.32 5.25 7.20
N ASP A 113 -15.42 4.92 6.29
CA ASP A 113 -14.41 3.88 6.48
C ASP A 113 -13.44 4.23 7.61
N THR A 114 -12.98 5.49 7.68
CA THR A 114 -12.10 5.94 8.76
C THR A 114 -12.77 5.81 10.14
N CYS A 115 -14.09 6.03 10.25
CA CYS A 115 -14.82 5.89 11.51
C CYS A 115 -14.89 4.44 12.02
N TYR A 116 -14.78 3.43 11.14
CA TYR A 116 -14.78 2.02 11.52
C TYR A 116 -13.42 1.53 12.01
N ILE A 117 -12.34 2.19 11.64
CA ILE A 117 -11.00 1.79 12.09
C ILE A 117 -10.90 1.99 13.61
N THR A 118 -10.52 0.96 14.34
CA THR A 118 -10.27 1.07 15.79
C THR A 118 -8.94 1.76 16.05
N LYS A 119 -8.77 2.31 17.27
CA LYS A 119 -7.52 2.94 17.69
C LYS A 119 -6.35 1.97 17.64
N GLU A 120 -6.59 0.76 18.10
CA GLU A 120 -5.61 -0.32 18.15
C GLU A 120 -5.15 -0.70 16.74
N ASN A 121 -6.09 -0.91 15.81
CA ASN A 121 -5.78 -1.20 14.43
C ASN A 121 -5.00 -0.06 13.75
N MET A 122 -5.43 1.20 13.97
CA MET A 122 -4.73 2.36 13.42
C MET A 122 -3.28 2.44 13.89
N ILE A 123 -3.03 2.27 15.18
CA ILE A 123 -1.68 2.27 15.73
C ILE A 123 -0.86 1.11 15.15
N SER A 124 -1.44 -0.09 15.12
CA SER A 124 -0.75 -1.31 14.66
C SER A 124 -0.33 -1.20 13.19
N PHE A 125 -1.22 -0.82 12.28
CA PHE A 125 -0.84 -0.75 10.87
C PHE A 125 0.10 0.43 10.56
N LEU A 126 -0.03 1.58 11.26
CA LEU A 126 0.91 2.69 11.09
C LEU A 126 2.32 2.32 11.59
N GLN A 127 2.40 1.62 12.72
CA GLN A 127 3.67 1.13 13.24
C GLN A 127 4.30 0.10 12.30
N ALA A 128 3.53 -0.87 11.81
CA ALA A 128 3.99 -1.85 10.82
C ALA A 128 4.48 -1.16 9.54
N ASN A 129 3.69 -0.21 8.99
CA ASN A 129 4.06 0.59 7.84
C ASN A 129 5.40 1.31 8.03
N SER A 130 5.61 1.89 9.22
CA SER A 130 6.83 2.66 9.52
C SER A 130 8.09 1.80 9.68
N MET A 131 7.95 0.51 9.93
CA MET A 131 9.05 -0.43 10.20
C MET A 131 9.33 -1.42 9.07
N TYR A 132 8.51 -1.43 8.02
CA TYR A 132 8.69 -2.35 6.92
C TYR A 132 10.02 -2.15 6.20
N SER A 133 10.70 -3.26 5.93
CA SER A 133 11.90 -3.31 5.10
C SER A 133 11.77 -4.39 4.04
N LEU A 134 12.29 -4.11 2.85
CA LEU A 134 12.27 -5.06 1.74
C LEU A 134 13.08 -6.32 2.09
N LYS A 135 12.44 -7.49 2.00
CA LYS A 135 13.08 -8.79 2.26
C LYS A 135 14.05 -9.13 1.13
N ASP A 136 15.09 -9.90 1.45
CA ASP A 136 16.07 -10.35 0.43
C ASP A 136 15.46 -11.38 -0.53
N SER A 137 14.56 -12.22 -0.04
CA SER A 137 13.86 -13.23 -0.84
C SER A 137 13.03 -12.67 -1.99
N ILE A 138 12.74 -11.37 -2.04
CA ILE A 138 12.03 -10.74 -3.16
C ILE A 138 12.73 -10.94 -4.52
N ILE A 139 14.04 -11.15 -4.52
CA ILE A 139 14.82 -11.41 -5.73
C ILE A 139 14.42 -12.73 -6.42
N GLU A 140 13.80 -13.64 -5.69
CA GLU A 140 13.32 -14.92 -6.20
C GLU A 140 11.94 -14.83 -6.87
N SER A 141 11.27 -13.69 -6.78
CA SER A 141 9.95 -13.49 -7.40
C SER A 141 10.04 -13.64 -8.93
N ASN A 142 9.13 -14.44 -9.47
CA ASN A 142 8.98 -14.65 -10.91
C ASN A 142 8.02 -13.63 -11.55
N SER A 143 7.38 -12.79 -10.75
CA SER A 143 6.42 -11.79 -11.24
C SER A 143 7.12 -10.64 -11.97
N LYS A 144 6.49 -10.13 -13.03
CA LYS A 144 6.88 -8.86 -13.66
C LYS A 144 6.38 -7.72 -12.78
N ILE A 145 7.31 -6.99 -12.15
CA ILE A 145 6.97 -5.98 -11.14
C ILE A 145 7.00 -4.57 -11.75
N HIS A 146 5.89 -3.87 -11.70
CA HIS A 146 5.73 -2.49 -12.17
C HIS A 146 5.57 -1.54 -10.99
N ILE A 147 6.52 -0.61 -10.85
CA ILE A 147 6.58 0.34 -9.74
C ILE A 147 6.13 1.71 -10.26
N PHE A 148 5.12 2.29 -9.63
CA PHE A 148 4.60 3.62 -9.94
C PHE A 148 4.84 4.56 -8.78
N ILE A 149 5.29 5.77 -9.07
CA ILE A 149 5.42 6.85 -8.10
C ILE A 149 5.01 8.18 -8.72
N GLY A 150 4.41 9.05 -7.94
CA GLY A 150 4.19 10.43 -8.35
C GLY A 150 5.50 11.24 -8.37
N GLU A 151 5.64 12.15 -9.32
CA GLU A 151 6.79 13.06 -9.38
C GLU A 151 6.94 13.89 -8.09
N LYS A 152 5.81 14.23 -7.44
CA LYS A 152 5.77 15.05 -6.21
C LYS A 152 5.76 14.23 -4.92
N GLU A 153 6.09 12.93 -4.99
CA GLU A 153 6.29 12.09 -3.81
C GLU A 153 7.38 12.61 -2.87
N ASN A 154 7.28 12.22 -1.59
CA ASN A 154 8.33 12.52 -0.64
C ASN A 154 9.64 11.76 -0.96
N ARG A 155 10.74 12.25 -0.41
CA ARG A 155 12.09 11.73 -0.70
C ARG A 155 12.28 10.27 -0.28
N LEU A 156 11.64 9.83 0.82
CA LEU A 156 11.79 8.46 1.32
C LEU A 156 11.09 7.45 0.40
N ILE A 157 9.90 7.76 -0.10
CA ILE A 157 9.20 6.91 -1.07
C ILE A 157 9.97 6.84 -2.39
N LYS A 158 10.47 7.97 -2.90
CA LYS A 158 11.33 7.98 -4.09
C LYS A 158 12.59 7.12 -3.91
N LYS A 159 13.22 7.18 -2.73
CA LYS A 159 14.39 6.34 -2.40
C LYS A 159 13.99 4.87 -2.31
N SER A 160 12.87 4.55 -1.67
CA SER A 160 12.32 3.19 -1.57
C SER A 160 12.05 2.58 -2.93
N SER A 161 11.41 3.33 -3.84
CA SER A 161 11.13 2.87 -5.21
C SER A 161 12.41 2.54 -5.98
N LYS A 162 13.46 3.33 -5.82
CA LYS A 162 14.78 3.04 -6.41
C LYS A 162 15.42 1.79 -5.82
N ILE A 163 15.27 1.58 -4.49
CA ILE A 163 15.77 0.35 -3.83
C ILE A 163 15.05 -0.87 -4.40
N ILE A 164 13.71 -0.84 -4.49
CA ILE A 164 12.91 -1.93 -5.05
C ILE A 164 13.36 -2.20 -6.49
N TYR A 165 13.41 -1.17 -7.33
CA TYR A 165 13.81 -1.27 -8.73
C TYR A 165 15.22 -1.84 -8.92
N SER A 166 16.19 -1.41 -8.12
CA SER A 166 17.57 -1.89 -8.22
C SER A 166 17.76 -3.32 -7.74
N LYS A 167 16.87 -3.80 -6.85
CA LYS A 167 16.98 -5.15 -6.26
C LYS A 167 16.29 -6.22 -7.10
N ILE A 168 15.29 -5.87 -7.89
CA ILE A 168 14.44 -6.82 -8.63
C ILE A 168 14.75 -6.73 -10.12
N LYS A 169 15.29 -7.82 -10.68
CA LYS A 169 15.78 -7.87 -12.06
C LYS A 169 14.71 -7.56 -13.13
N TYR A 170 13.49 -8.07 -12.93
CA TYR A 170 12.39 -7.91 -13.89
C TYR A 170 11.37 -6.88 -13.39
N SER A 171 11.87 -5.72 -13.02
CA SER A 171 11.02 -4.61 -12.59
C SER A 171 11.13 -3.40 -13.51
N THR A 172 10.08 -2.59 -13.52
CA THR A 172 10.06 -1.29 -14.18
C THR A 172 9.73 -0.21 -13.16
N LEU A 173 10.24 1.00 -13.35
CA LEU A 173 9.93 2.15 -12.51
C LEU A 173 9.42 3.28 -13.39
N LYS A 174 8.16 3.67 -13.20
CA LYS A 174 7.51 4.78 -13.90
C LYS A 174 7.23 5.91 -12.92
N VAL A 175 7.76 7.09 -13.21
CA VAL A 175 7.47 8.33 -12.47
C VAL A 175 6.33 9.06 -13.19
N ILE A 176 5.19 9.24 -12.51
CA ILE A 176 4.02 9.89 -13.11
C ILE A 176 4.11 11.41 -12.86
N PRO A 177 4.16 12.23 -13.93
CA PRO A 177 4.34 13.67 -13.79
C PRO A 177 3.23 14.34 -12.98
N LYS A 178 3.60 15.34 -12.18
CA LYS A 178 2.72 16.21 -11.39
C LYS A 178 1.93 15.54 -10.27
N LEU A 179 1.93 14.22 -10.15
CA LEU A 179 1.16 13.49 -9.14
C LEU A 179 1.90 13.39 -7.80
N HIS A 180 1.12 13.31 -6.72
CA HIS A 180 1.53 13.03 -5.36
C HIS A 180 1.25 11.56 -4.99
N HIS A 181 1.31 11.24 -3.70
CA HIS A 181 1.10 9.92 -3.13
C HIS A 181 -0.28 9.34 -3.46
N GLY A 182 -0.33 8.18 -4.11
CA GLY A 182 -1.56 7.45 -4.42
C GLY A 182 -2.48 8.11 -5.44
N GLU A 183 -2.13 9.27 -5.99
CA GLU A 183 -3.01 9.98 -6.94
C GLU A 183 -3.17 9.23 -8.27
N PHE A 184 -2.26 8.35 -8.64
CA PHE A 184 -2.35 7.63 -9.91
C PHE A 184 -3.51 6.63 -9.89
N SER A 185 -3.57 5.74 -8.91
CA SER A 185 -4.67 4.76 -8.83
C SER A 185 -5.98 5.37 -8.32
N ILE A 186 -5.94 6.33 -7.38
CA ILE A 186 -7.16 6.87 -6.77
C ILE A 186 -7.80 7.96 -7.62
N ASN A 187 -7.00 8.96 -8.07
CA ASN A 187 -7.54 10.12 -8.76
C ASN A 187 -7.56 9.97 -10.29
N ASN A 188 -6.71 9.10 -10.84
CA ASN A 188 -6.57 8.90 -12.29
C ASN A 188 -6.87 7.45 -12.66
N ALA A 189 -7.98 6.91 -12.12
CA ALA A 189 -8.35 5.50 -12.24
C ALA A 189 -8.45 5.02 -13.69
N ASP A 190 -8.95 5.84 -14.61
CA ASP A 190 -9.05 5.49 -16.04
C ASP A 190 -7.66 5.32 -16.68
N GLU A 191 -6.74 6.25 -16.41
CA GLU A 191 -5.35 6.15 -16.91
C GLU A 191 -4.62 4.97 -16.27
N TYR A 192 -4.86 4.73 -14.98
CA TYR A 192 -4.33 3.58 -14.27
C TYR A 192 -4.84 2.27 -14.87
N ALA A 193 -6.15 2.15 -15.11
CA ALA A 193 -6.76 0.96 -15.74
C ALA A 193 -6.22 0.73 -17.16
N ASN A 194 -6.11 1.78 -17.99
CA ASN A 194 -5.51 1.69 -19.31
C ASN A 194 -4.06 1.23 -19.26
N THR A 195 -3.28 1.73 -18.29
CA THR A 195 -1.88 1.27 -18.08
C THR A 195 -1.84 -0.21 -17.71
N ILE A 196 -2.76 -0.71 -16.87
CA ILE A 196 -2.89 -2.13 -16.56
C ILE A 196 -3.16 -2.95 -17.83
N LEU A 197 -4.13 -2.51 -18.65
CA LEU A 197 -4.47 -3.20 -19.90
C LEU A 197 -3.29 -3.25 -20.90
N GLU A 198 -2.46 -2.23 -20.94
CA GLU A 198 -1.23 -2.22 -21.73
C GLU A 198 -0.21 -3.23 -21.20
N ILE A 199 -0.01 -3.27 -19.86
CA ILE A 199 0.92 -4.19 -19.21
C ILE A 199 0.58 -5.66 -19.47
N ILE A 200 -0.71 -6.03 -19.36
CA ILE A 200 -1.13 -7.43 -19.52
C ILE A 200 -1.26 -7.88 -20.98
N LYS A 201 -1.20 -6.97 -21.95
CA LYS A 201 -1.18 -7.30 -23.38
C LYS A 201 0.22 -7.54 -23.94
N CYS A 202 1.27 -7.12 -23.20
CA CYS A 202 2.68 -7.32 -23.55
C CYS A 202 3.21 -8.64 -22.99
#